data_188b99e4a41c8f6fe4244246deb9aef8
#
_entry.id   188b99e4a41c8f6fe4244246deb9aef8
#
_cell.length_a   1.000
_cell.length_b   1.000
_cell.length_c   1.000
_cell.angle_alpha   90.00
_cell.angle_beta   90.00
_cell.angle_gamma   90.00
#
_symmetry.space_group_name_H-M   'P 1'
#
loop_
_entity.id
_entity.type
_entity.pdbx_description
1 polymer ?
#
loop_
_entity_poly.entity_id
_entity_poly.type
_entity_poly.pdbx_seq_one_letter_code
_entity_poly.pdbx_strand_id
1 'polypeptide(L)'
;MEQPKNNLKIIVDKKNTRVILPNMLTLIGVCIGLTSIRFALDEKFEFAIIAIIFAALFDWLDGRIARLIKGTSEVGKELDSLADVISFGVAPAFIMYFWKLNELGRFGWFLCLIYVSCVALRLARFNVNSNQGPSWRDNFFEGVPSPAGGILVLTPLIISLTEFKYVQLNYDIIVPTCFIIISLLLISKFPSYSFKKIIVQRKATIFLLFGIVLFLGLLLIYPFNVIAISAVIYLLMLPISFFHFQKLKKQNQYKDSIEDDDLEDVL
;
A
#
# COMPACT_ATOMS: atom_id res chain seq x y z
N MET A 1 -36.46 15.97 -51.02
CA MET A 1 -35.13 16.07 -50.43
C MET A 1 -35.29 15.87 -48.94
N GLU A 2 -35.18 14.64 -48.45
CA GLU A 2 -35.16 14.31 -47.02
C GLU A 2 -33.73 14.37 -46.50
N GLN A 3 -33.50 15.20 -45.47
CA GLN A 3 -32.24 15.26 -44.78
C GLN A 3 -32.05 13.98 -43.92
N PRO A 4 -30.88 13.32 -43.92
CA PRO A 4 -30.65 12.19 -43.08
C PRO A 4 -30.54 12.67 -41.61
N LYS A 5 -31.45 12.19 -40.75
CA LYS A 5 -31.35 12.32 -39.30
C LYS A 5 -30.09 11.58 -38.82
N ASN A 6 -29.05 12.34 -38.49
CA ASN A 6 -27.82 11.86 -37.85
C ASN A 6 -28.16 11.45 -36.40
N ASN A 7 -28.62 10.22 -36.23
CA ASN A 7 -28.73 9.58 -34.92
C ASN A 7 -27.32 9.28 -34.43
N LEU A 8 -26.72 10.19 -33.68
CA LEU A 8 -25.58 9.92 -32.80
C LEU A 8 -26.04 8.89 -31.76
N LYS A 9 -26.03 7.60 -32.15
CA LYS A 9 -26.04 6.51 -31.19
C LYS A 9 -24.70 6.57 -30.46
N ILE A 10 -24.69 7.14 -29.27
CA ILE A 10 -23.62 6.91 -28.30
C ILE A 10 -23.70 5.42 -27.98
N ILE A 11 -22.93 4.62 -28.74
CA ILE A 11 -22.71 3.21 -28.43
C ILE A 11 -21.79 3.22 -27.20
N VAL A 12 -22.38 3.34 -26.03
CA VAL A 12 -21.70 3.03 -24.78
C VAL A 12 -21.54 1.52 -24.78
N ASP A 13 -20.42 1.06 -25.30
CA ASP A 13 -20.05 -0.35 -25.33
C ASP A 13 -20.03 -0.83 -23.87
N LYS A 14 -20.87 -1.83 -23.53
CA LYS A 14 -20.97 -2.40 -22.17
C LYS A 14 -19.61 -2.81 -21.59
N LYS A 15 -18.62 -3.08 -22.44
CA LYS A 15 -17.26 -3.41 -22.05
C LYS A 15 -16.52 -2.17 -21.51
N ASN A 16 -16.73 -1.00 -22.11
CA ASN A 16 -16.09 0.26 -21.68
C ASN A 16 -16.68 0.77 -20.36
N THR A 17 -17.96 0.60 -20.13
CA THR A 17 -18.62 1.05 -18.89
C THR A 17 -18.09 0.35 -17.64
N ARG A 18 -17.67 -0.93 -17.74
CA ARG A 18 -17.11 -1.69 -16.62
C ARG A 18 -15.72 -1.20 -16.18
N VAL A 19 -14.98 -0.55 -17.08
CA VAL A 19 -13.64 -0.02 -16.77
C VAL A 19 -13.74 1.38 -16.14
N ILE A 20 -14.80 2.13 -16.46
CA ILE A 20 -14.95 3.51 -16.01
C ILE A 20 -15.08 3.59 -14.48
N LEU A 21 -15.89 2.71 -13.87
CA LEU A 21 -16.17 2.77 -12.43
C LEU A 21 -14.92 2.60 -11.55
N PRO A 22 -14.05 1.59 -11.73
CA PRO A 22 -12.81 1.49 -10.98
C PRO A 22 -11.92 2.73 -11.18
N ASN A 23 -11.71 3.15 -12.45
CA ASN A 23 -10.86 4.30 -12.75
C ASN A 23 -11.36 5.60 -12.10
N MET A 24 -12.67 5.78 -11.98
CA MET A 24 -13.23 6.93 -11.24
C MET A 24 -12.93 6.86 -9.75
N LEU A 25 -12.98 5.68 -9.13
CA LEU A 25 -12.63 5.51 -7.71
C LEU A 25 -11.14 5.79 -7.48
N THR A 26 -10.27 5.32 -8.37
CA THR A 26 -8.83 5.63 -8.34
C THR A 26 -8.60 7.13 -8.41
N LEU A 27 -9.27 7.85 -9.33
CA LEU A 27 -9.16 9.32 -9.44
C LEU A 27 -9.70 10.04 -8.19
N ILE A 28 -10.77 9.55 -7.58
CA ILE A 28 -11.26 10.08 -6.30
C ILE A 28 -10.19 9.90 -5.21
N GLY A 29 -9.54 8.73 -5.16
CA GLY A 29 -8.42 8.46 -4.25
C GLY A 29 -7.28 9.46 -4.43
N VAL A 30 -6.89 9.77 -5.67
CA VAL A 30 -5.89 10.81 -5.99
C VAL A 30 -6.33 12.18 -5.48
N CYS A 31 -7.57 12.59 -5.72
CA CYS A 31 -8.09 13.87 -5.25
C CYS A 31 -8.04 13.98 -3.72
N ILE A 32 -8.37 12.89 -3.02
CA ILE A 32 -8.30 12.81 -1.55
C ILE A 32 -6.82 12.88 -1.10
N GLY A 33 -5.91 12.14 -1.76
CA GLY A 33 -4.48 12.17 -1.49
C GLY A 33 -3.89 13.59 -1.66
N LEU A 34 -4.24 14.29 -2.74
CA LEU A 34 -3.82 15.69 -2.94
C LEU A 34 -4.45 16.63 -1.91
N THR A 35 -5.71 16.40 -1.52
CA THR A 35 -6.39 17.18 -0.48
C THR A 35 -5.69 17.03 0.88
N SER A 36 -5.07 15.88 1.17
CA SER A 36 -4.29 15.70 2.39
C SER A 36 -3.10 16.66 2.49
N ILE A 37 -2.44 16.97 1.34
CA ILE A 37 -1.38 17.97 1.27
C ILE A 37 -1.92 19.35 1.62
N ARG A 38 -3.13 19.68 1.14
CA ARG A 38 -3.78 20.95 1.48
C ARG A 38 -4.06 21.07 2.97
N PHE A 39 -4.54 19.99 3.62
CA PHE A 39 -4.71 19.98 5.07
C PHE A 39 -3.39 20.16 5.82
N ALA A 40 -2.30 19.55 5.35
CA ALA A 40 -0.98 19.72 5.96
C ALA A 40 -0.44 21.15 5.82
N LEU A 41 -0.69 21.83 4.68
CA LEU A 41 -0.38 23.26 4.50
C LEU A 41 -1.14 24.18 5.45
N ASP A 42 -2.37 23.79 5.80
CA ASP A 42 -3.21 24.50 6.77
C ASP A 42 -2.91 24.07 8.23
N GLU A 43 -1.82 23.31 8.46
CA GLU A 43 -1.38 22.75 9.76
C GLU A 43 -2.41 21.80 10.42
N LYS A 44 -3.38 21.30 9.64
CA LYS A 44 -4.42 20.36 10.08
C LYS A 44 -3.97 18.92 9.87
N PHE A 45 -2.94 18.51 10.59
CA PHE A 45 -2.29 17.20 10.38
C PHE A 45 -3.21 16.00 10.66
N GLU A 46 -4.15 16.12 11.60
CA GLU A 46 -5.14 15.08 11.87
C GLU A 46 -6.01 14.79 10.62
N PHE A 47 -6.52 15.84 9.98
CA PHE A 47 -7.31 15.69 8.74
C PHE A 47 -6.45 15.21 7.57
N ALA A 48 -5.17 15.59 7.52
CA ALA A 48 -4.25 15.11 6.51
C ALA A 48 -4.05 13.58 6.60
N ILE A 49 -3.86 13.05 7.82
CA ILE A 49 -3.73 11.60 8.04
C ILE A 49 -5.04 10.88 7.70
N ILE A 50 -6.18 11.40 8.16
CA ILE A 50 -7.49 10.82 7.85
C ILE A 50 -7.70 10.77 6.33
N ALA A 51 -7.33 11.80 5.59
CA ALA A 51 -7.42 11.81 4.14
C ALA A 51 -6.55 10.72 3.50
N ILE A 52 -5.32 10.49 3.97
CA ILE A 52 -4.47 9.39 3.47
C ILE A 52 -5.12 8.02 3.73
N ILE A 53 -5.75 7.84 4.90
CA ILE A 53 -6.46 6.59 5.22
C ILE A 53 -7.64 6.37 4.26
N PHE A 54 -8.40 7.44 3.97
CA PHE A 54 -9.47 7.36 2.98
C PHE A 54 -8.92 7.07 1.57
N ALA A 55 -7.81 7.68 1.17
CA ALA A 55 -7.16 7.36 -0.10
C ALA A 55 -6.79 5.88 -0.19
N ALA A 56 -6.23 5.29 0.89
CA ALA A 56 -5.92 3.86 0.97
C ALA A 56 -7.19 2.97 0.93
N LEU A 57 -8.30 3.43 1.49
CA LEU A 57 -9.58 2.72 1.40
C LEU A 57 -10.11 2.71 -0.03
N PHE A 58 -10.04 3.84 -0.74
CA PHE A 58 -10.48 3.94 -2.14
C PHE A 58 -9.61 3.10 -3.07
N ASP A 59 -8.29 3.08 -2.88
CA ASP A 59 -7.33 2.23 -3.57
C ASP A 59 -7.65 0.73 -3.39
N TRP A 60 -7.91 0.30 -2.15
CA TRP A 60 -8.31 -1.08 -1.90
C TRP A 60 -9.66 -1.41 -2.57
N LEU A 61 -10.59 -0.46 -2.57
CA LEU A 61 -11.95 -0.63 -3.09
C LEU A 61 -11.96 -0.74 -4.62
N ASP A 62 -11.22 0.12 -5.33
CA ASP A 62 -11.18 0.13 -6.80
C ASP A 62 -10.57 -1.16 -7.34
N GLY A 63 -9.49 -1.66 -6.74
CA GLY A 63 -8.90 -2.95 -7.08
C GLY A 63 -9.84 -4.14 -6.81
N ARG A 64 -10.68 -4.08 -5.77
CA ARG A 64 -11.70 -5.10 -5.50
C ARG A 64 -12.84 -5.03 -6.51
N ILE A 65 -13.35 -3.84 -6.80
CA ILE A 65 -14.41 -3.62 -7.77
C ILE A 65 -13.96 -4.02 -9.17
N ALA A 66 -12.76 -3.60 -9.61
CA ALA A 66 -12.23 -3.98 -10.93
C ALA A 66 -12.22 -5.51 -11.14
N ARG A 67 -11.82 -6.27 -10.11
CA ARG A 67 -11.83 -7.73 -10.15
C ARG A 67 -13.24 -8.32 -10.15
N LEU A 68 -14.16 -7.80 -9.34
CA LEU A 68 -15.53 -8.27 -9.24
C LEU A 68 -16.31 -8.11 -10.55
N ILE A 69 -16.17 -6.94 -11.21
CA ILE A 69 -16.89 -6.65 -12.45
C ILE A 69 -16.15 -7.10 -13.71
N LYS A 70 -14.96 -7.74 -13.56
CA LYS A 70 -14.05 -8.11 -14.65
C LYS A 70 -13.74 -6.93 -15.57
N GLY A 71 -13.56 -5.74 -14.96
CA GLY A 71 -13.31 -4.45 -15.60
C GLY A 71 -11.84 -4.01 -15.55
N THR A 72 -10.90 -4.96 -15.47
CA THR A 72 -9.46 -4.67 -15.50
C THR A 72 -9.04 -4.24 -16.91
N SER A 73 -8.23 -3.17 -16.98
CA SER A 73 -7.63 -2.68 -18.22
C SER A 73 -6.17 -2.30 -17.99
N GLU A 74 -5.34 -2.31 -19.02
CA GLU A 74 -3.95 -1.86 -18.93
C GLU A 74 -3.87 -0.39 -18.48
N VAL A 75 -4.71 0.48 -19.04
CA VAL A 75 -4.80 1.90 -18.63
C VAL A 75 -5.19 2.04 -17.17
N GLY A 76 -6.14 1.22 -16.67
CA GLY A 76 -6.54 1.23 -15.27
C GLY A 76 -5.40 0.82 -14.34
N LYS A 77 -4.59 -0.17 -14.73
CA LYS A 77 -3.43 -0.63 -13.97
C LYS A 77 -2.32 0.44 -13.86
N GLU A 78 -2.07 1.15 -14.96
CA GLU A 78 -1.09 2.26 -14.95
C GLU A 78 -1.63 3.45 -14.14
N LEU A 79 -2.93 3.75 -14.26
CA LEU A 79 -3.58 4.81 -13.48
C LEU A 79 -3.52 4.54 -11.99
N ASP A 80 -3.77 3.30 -11.56
CA ASP A 80 -3.64 2.81 -10.19
C ASP A 80 -2.22 3.05 -9.64
N SER A 81 -1.19 2.67 -10.42
CA SER A 81 0.20 2.90 -10.04
C SER A 81 0.57 4.38 -9.91
N LEU A 82 0.05 5.25 -10.80
CA LEU A 82 0.26 6.69 -10.71
C LEU A 82 -0.45 7.28 -9.49
N ALA A 83 -1.66 6.82 -9.21
CA ALA A 83 -2.44 7.18 -8.03
C ALA A 83 -1.70 6.82 -6.74
N ASP A 84 -1.10 5.63 -6.68
CA ASP A 84 -0.29 5.15 -5.56
C ASP A 84 0.93 6.05 -5.31
N VAL A 85 1.67 6.44 -6.36
CA VAL A 85 2.80 7.37 -6.21
C VAL A 85 2.36 8.68 -5.59
N ILE A 86 1.23 9.22 -6.01
CA ILE A 86 0.71 10.49 -5.49
C ILE A 86 0.22 10.34 -4.06
N SER A 87 -0.65 9.36 -3.79
CA SER A 87 -1.35 9.22 -2.52
C SER A 87 -0.47 8.65 -1.40
N PHE A 88 0.50 7.76 -1.73
CA PHE A 88 1.34 7.09 -0.74
C PHE A 88 2.84 7.43 -0.86
N GLY A 89 3.24 8.14 -1.91
CA GLY A 89 4.58 8.69 -2.08
C GLY A 89 4.61 10.18 -1.79
N VAL A 90 4.02 10.96 -2.68
CA VAL A 90 4.11 12.43 -2.64
C VAL A 90 3.38 13.00 -1.43
N ALA A 91 2.12 12.61 -1.21
CA ALA A 91 1.32 13.21 -0.15
C ALA A 91 1.90 12.96 1.26
N PRO A 92 2.29 11.73 1.68
CA PRO A 92 2.96 11.53 2.97
C PRO A 92 4.29 12.28 3.10
N ALA A 93 5.08 12.37 2.01
CA ALA A 93 6.34 13.12 2.02
C ALA A 93 6.11 14.60 2.31
N PHE A 94 5.10 15.23 1.67
CA PHE A 94 4.76 16.63 1.91
C PHE A 94 4.16 16.86 3.29
N ILE A 95 3.30 15.96 3.79
CA ILE A 95 2.76 16.05 5.15
C ILE A 95 3.89 16.09 6.18
N MET A 96 4.86 15.17 6.07
CA MET A 96 6.00 15.10 6.98
C MET A 96 6.98 16.24 6.79
N TYR A 97 7.11 16.76 5.55
CA TYR A 97 7.90 17.94 5.27
C TYR A 97 7.34 19.17 6.00
N PHE A 98 6.05 19.44 5.88
CA PHE A 98 5.42 20.57 6.54
C PHE A 98 5.35 20.40 8.07
N TRP A 99 5.25 19.16 8.57
CA TRP A 99 5.22 18.92 9.99
C TRP A 99 6.59 19.08 10.68
N LYS A 100 7.66 18.50 10.10
CA LYS A 100 8.95 18.45 10.81
C LYS A 100 10.18 18.54 9.92
N LEU A 101 10.19 17.95 8.71
CA LEU A 101 11.40 17.87 7.89
C LEU A 101 11.86 19.22 7.35
N ASN A 102 11.00 20.24 7.27
CA ASN A 102 11.37 21.61 6.86
C ASN A 102 12.43 22.22 7.78
N GLU A 103 12.46 21.85 9.07
CA GLU A 103 13.46 22.32 10.03
C GLU A 103 14.88 21.87 9.66
N LEU A 104 15.01 20.75 8.94
CA LEU A 104 16.30 20.25 8.41
C LEU A 104 16.74 20.95 7.09
N GLY A 105 15.97 21.91 6.62
CA GLY A 105 16.28 22.68 5.42
C GLY A 105 16.41 21.81 4.17
N ARG A 106 17.54 21.95 3.45
CA ARG A 106 17.79 21.20 2.20
C ARG A 106 17.87 19.70 2.39
N PHE A 107 18.34 19.23 3.54
CA PHE A 107 18.44 17.80 3.84
C PHE A 107 17.06 17.16 4.01
N GLY A 108 16.11 17.82 4.68
CA GLY A 108 14.75 17.35 4.80
C GLY A 108 14.05 17.21 3.45
N TRP A 109 14.26 18.17 2.55
CA TRP A 109 13.75 18.07 1.17
C TRP A 109 14.36 16.89 0.40
N PHE A 110 15.66 16.68 0.53
CA PHE A 110 16.36 15.56 -0.10
C PHE A 110 15.82 14.20 0.37
N LEU A 111 15.49 14.04 1.66
CA LEU A 111 14.84 12.84 2.18
C LEU A 111 13.47 12.59 1.52
N CYS A 112 12.66 13.65 1.35
CA CYS A 112 11.37 13.55 0.65
C CYS A 112 11.55 13.07 -0.80
N LEU A 113 12.53 13.61 -1.53
CA LEU A 113 12.82 13.21 -2.90
C LEU A 113 13.23 11.73 -2.99
N ILE A 114 14.13 11.28 -2.08
CA ILE A 114 14.53 9.86 -2.01
C ILE A 114 13.31 8.97 -1.78
N TYR A 115 12.48 9.30 -0.79
CA TYR A 115 11.32 8.50 -0.44
C TYR A 115 10.35 8.35 -1.63
N VAL A 116 9.98 9.46 -2.28
CA VAL A 116 9.08 9.45 -3.45
C VAL A 116 9.68 8.65 -4.59
N SER A 117 10.98 8.80 -4.86
CA SER A 117 11.69 8.03 -5.88
C SER A 117 11.67 6.52 -5.57
N CYS A 118 11.84 6.14 -4.30
CA CYS A 118 11.77 4.76 -3.84
C CYS A 118 10.37 4.15 -4.05
N VAL A 119 9.31 4.91 -3.76
CA VAL A 119 7.92 4.49 -4.02
C VAL A 119 7.70 4.27 -5.51
N ALA A 120 8.11 5.22 -6.36
CA ALA A 120 7.97 5.12 -7.82
C ALA A 120 8.73 3.92 -8.40
N LEU A 121 9.99 3.71 -7.99
CA LEU A 121 10.81 2.56 -8.42
C LEU A 121 10.21 1.23 -7.99
N ARG A 122 9.65 1.17 -6.77
CA ARG A 122 8.97 -0.02 -6.28
C ARG A 122 7.77 -0.38 -7.15
N LEU A 123 6.90 0.59 -7.46
CA LEU A 123 5.71 0.37 -8.29
C LEU A 123 6.09 -0.03 -9.73
N ALA A 124 7.08 0.63 -10.31
CA ALA A 124 7.60 0.25 -11.62
C ALA A 124 8.09 -1.21 -11.64
N ARG A 125 8.85 -1.64 -10.61
CA ARG A 125 9.31 -3.03 -10.48
C ARG A 125 8.14 -4.00 -10.32
N PHE A 126 7.15 -3.65 -9.52
CA PHE A 126 5.96 -4.48 -9.32
C PHE A 126 5.18 -4.69 -10.62
N ASN A 127 5.01 -3.65 -11.45
CA ASN A 127 4.33 -3.74 -12.73
C ASN A 127 5.05 -4.67 -13.71
N VAL A 128 6.36 -4.57 -13.79
CA VAL A 128 7.18 -5.45 -14.64
C VAL A 128 7.07 -6.92 -14.20
N ASN A 129 7.13 -7.19 -12.89
CA ASN A 129 7.11 -8.55 -12.36
C ASN A 129 5.71 -9.18 -12.33
N SER A 130 4.64 -8.41 -12.44
CA SER A 130 3.26 -8.90 -12.34
C SER A 130 2.83 -9.86 -13.46
N ASN A 131 3.61 -9.98 -14.53
CA ASN A 131 3.37 -10.85 -15.70
C ASN A 131 4.00 -12.24 -15.55
N GLN A 132 4.68 -12.56 -14.46
CA GLN A 132 5.25 -13.88 -14.22
C GLN A 132 4.18 -14.84 -13.67
N GLY A 133 4.23 -16.12 -14.13
CA GLY A 133 3.24 -17.14 -13.74
C GLY A 133 3.20 -17.42 -12.22
N PRO A 134 2.18 -18.16 -11.76
CA PRO A 134 1.98 -18.44 -10.34
C PRO A 134 3.16 -19.21 -9.74
N SER A 135 3.69 -18.70 -8.62
CA SER A 135 4.80 -19.29 -7.90
C SER A 135 4.47 -19.39 -6.39
N TRP A 136 5.18 -20.28 -5.67
CA TRP A 136 5.12 -20.33 -4.20
C TRP A 136 5.50 -18.97 -3.56
N ARG A 137 6.26 -18.14 -4.30
CA ARG A 137 6.63 -16.77 -3.91
C ARG A 137 5.44 -15.82 -3.82
N ASP A 138 4.30 -16.13 -4.45
CA ASP A 138 3.09 -15.27 -4.44
C ASP A 138 2.48 -15.08 -3.06
N ASN A 139 2.89 -15.90 -2.06
CA ASN A 139 2.50 -15.71 -0.67
C ASN A 139 3.26 -14.56 0.02
N PHE A 140 4.26 -14.00 -0.63
CA PHE A 140 5.07 -12.90 -0.12
C PHE A 140 5.11 -11.78 -1.14
N PHE A 141 5.03 -10.54 -0.67
CA PHE A 141 5.35 -9.36 -1.47
C PHE A 141 6.86 -9.14 -1.45
N GLU A 142 7.41 -8.64 -2.54
CA GLU A 142 8.77 -8.11 -2.58
C GLU A 142 8.76 -6.67 -2.05
N GLY A 143 9.36 -6.42 -0.89
CA GLY A 143 9.36 -5.14 -0.20
C GLY A 143 8.05 -4.81 0.53
N VAL A 144 7.97 -3.60 1.08
CA VAL A 144 6.78 -3.07 1.75
C VAL A 144 5.78 -2.54 0.72
N PRO A 145 4.46 -2.86 0.78
CA PRO A 145 3.45 -2.28 -0.10
C PRO A 145 3.38 -0.74 -0.01
N SER A 146 3.09 -0.02 -1.13
CA SER A 146 3.05 1.45 -1.17
C SER A 146 2.11 2.05 -0.12
N PRO A 147 0.86 1.56 0.07
CA PRO A 147 -0.02 2.09 1.11
C PRO A 147 0.55 1.88 2.51
N ALA A 148 1.16 0.73 2.78
CA ALA A 148 1.82 0.49 4.07
C ALA A 148 3.04 1.42 4.25
N GLY A 149 3.86 1.62 3.21
CA GLY A 149 4.98 2.58 3.25
C GLY A 149 4.53 4.00 3.59
N GLY A 150 3.42 4.47 2.99
CA GLY A 150 2.82 5.77 3.27
C GLY A 150 2.38 5.91 4.73
N ILE A 151 1.73 4.89 5.30
CA ILE A 151 1.31 4.88 6.71
C ILE A 151 2.53 4.80 7.63
N LEU A 152 3.53 3.98 7.29
CA LEU A 152 4.74 3.82 8.11
C LEU A 152 5.56 5.10 8.19
N VAL A 153 5.70 5.85 7.09
CA VAL A 153 6.44 7.12 7.11
C VAL A 153 5.70 8.19 7.92
N LEU A 154 4.37 8.12 8.00
CA LEU A 154 3.53 8.98 8.84
C LEU A 154 3.48 8.53 10.30
N THR A 155 4.00 7.35 10.66
CA THR A 155 3.91 6.79 12.02
C THR A 155 4.42 7.74 13.11
N PRO A 156 5.57 8.45 12.96
CA PRO A 156 6.02 9.42 13.99
C PRO A 156 4.99 10.53 14.24
N LEU A 157 4.38 11.06 13.19
CA LEU A 157 3.31 12.06 13.28
C LEU A 157 2.04 11.45 13.92
N ILE A 158 1.66 10.24 13.53
CA ILE A 158 0.50 9.55 14.11
C ILE A 158 0.69 9.34 15.61
N ILE A 159 1.90 8.90 16.04
CA ILE A 159 2.23 8.72 17.47
C ILE A 159 2.15 10.05 18.22
N SER A 160 2.57 11.17 17.62
CA SER A 160 2.48 12.48 18.26
C SER A 160 1.05 12.95 18.54
N LEU A 161 0.08 12.42 17.77
CA LEU A 161 -1.35 12.69 17.92
C LEU A 161 -2.06 11.71 18.87
N THR A 162 -1.37 10.64 19.30
CA THR A 162 -1.93 9.70 20.28
C THR A 162 -1.90 10.29 21.69
N GLU A 163 -2.74 9.74 22.55
CA GLU A 163 -2.78 10.10 23.98
C GLU A 163 -1.58 9.55 24.79
N PHE A 164 -0.66 8.80 24.15
CA PHE A 164 0.53 8.22 24.79
C PHE A 164 1.60 9.27 25.10
N LYS A 165 1.26 10.27 25.93
CA LYS A 165 2.14 11.38 26.34
C LYS A 165 3.38 10.98 27.16
N TYR A 166 3.50 9.70 27.52
CA TYR A 166 4.57 9.22 28.42
C TYR A 166 5.92 9.00 27.74
N VAL A 167 5.96 8.97 26.41
CA VAL A 167 7.21 8.74 25.67
C VAL A 167 7.67 10.07 25.08
N GLN A 168 8.66 10.70 25.70
CA GLN A 168 9.36 11.85 25.12
C GLN A 168 10.22 11.37 23.95
N LEU A 169 9.64 11.39 22.74
CA LEU A 169 10.32 11.03 21.52
C LEU A 169 11.06 12.24 20.94
N ASN A 170 12.33 12.05 20.61
CA ASN A 170 13.07 13.06 19.86
C ASN A 170 12.74 12.95 18.36
N TYR A 171 11.74 13.71 17.91
CA TYR A 171 11.26 13.69 16.54
C TYR A 171 12.30 14.18 15.54
N ASP A 172 13.29 14.99 15.95
CA ASP A 172 14.37 15.51 15.08
C ASP A 172 15.26 14.37 14.56
N ILE A 173 15.41 13.29 15.33
CA ILE A 173 16.18 12.11 14.95
C ILE A 173 15.28 11.02 14.37
N ILE A 174 14.10 10.81 14.97
CA ILE A 174 13.21 9.71 14.60
C ILE A 174 12.66 9.89 13.17
N VAL A 175 12.26 11.12 12.81
CA VAL A 175 11.63 11.37 11.50
C VAL A 175 12.60 11.12 10.34
N PRO A 176 13.81 11.69 10.30
CA PRO A 176 14.77 11.40 9.24
C PRO A 176 15.16 9.92 9.18
N THR A 177 15.37 9.29 10.35
CA THR A 177 15.72 7.87 10.44
C THR A 177 14.60 6.99 9.89
N CYS A 178 13.35 7.31 10.21
CA CYS A 178 12.17 6.62 9.68
C CYS A 178 12.10 6.73 8.15
N PHE A 179 12.33 7.93 7.58
CA PHE A 179 12.37 8.12 6.13
C PHE A 179 13.42 7.25 5.46
N ILE A 180 14.64 7.19 6.00
CA ILE A 180 15.72 6.37 5.45
C ILE A 180 15.38 4.88 5.52
N ILE A 181 14.94 4.40 6.68
CA ILE A 181 14.61 2.97 6.89
C ILE A 181 13.48 2.55 5.95
N ILE A 182 12.40 3.32 5.87
CA ILE A 182 11.24 2.97 5.05
C ILE A 182 11.59 3.04 3.57
N SER A 183 12.37 4.03 3.13
CA SER A 183 12.86 4.11 1.75
C SER A 183 13.68 2.88 1.36
N LEU A 184 14.56 2.41 2.24
CA LEU A 184 15.32 1.19 2.03
C LEU A 184 14.43 -0.06 2.00
N LEU A 185 13.42 -0.15 2.89
CA LEU A 185 12.47 -1.26 2.91
C LEU A 185 11.60 -1.32 1.65
N LEU A 186 11.23 -0.18 1.08
CA LEU A 186 10.45 -0.10 -0.16
C LEU A 186 11.22 -0.67 -1.37
N ILE A 187 12.52 -0.37 -1.49
CA ILE A 187 13.36 -0.87 -2.60
C ILE A 187 13.85 -2.29 -2.34
N SER A 188 13.97 -2.69 -1.08
CA SER A 188 14.50 -4.00 -0.72
C SER A 188 13.64 -5.13 -1.28
N LYS A 189 14.26 -6.29 -1.54
CA LYS A 189 13.56 -7.54 -1.83
C LYS A 189 13.13 -8.27 -0.55
N PHE A 190 12.92 -7.52 0.52
CA PHE A 190 12.55 -8.08 1.81
C PHE A 190 11.15 -8.69 1.70
N PRO A 191 10.95 -9.98 2.00
CA PRO A 191 9.67 -10.63 1.85
C PRO A 191 8.71 -10.14 2.95
N SER A 192 7.62 -9.51 2.57
CA SER A 192 6.52 -9.19 3.48
C SER A 192 5.33 -10.11 3.22
N TYR A 193 4.58 -10.47 4.27
CA TYR A 193 3.43 -11.38 4.12
C TYR A 193 2.38 -10.80 3.18
N SER A 194 1.99 -11.63 2.19
CA SER A 194 0.84 -11.39 1.34
C SER A 194 -0.34 -12.21 1.88
N PHE A 195 -1.32 -11.57 2.50
CA PHE A 195 -2.51 -12.24 3.05
C PHE A 195 -3.49 -12.77 1.97
N LYS A 196 -3.00 -13.03 0.74
CA LYS A 196 -3.85 -13.42 -0.40
C LYS A 196 -4.49 -14.82 -0.26
N LYS A 197 -3.83 -15.76 0.44
CA LYS A 197 -4.27 -17.17 0.55
C LYS A 197 -4.38 -17.64 2.00
N ILE A 198 -5.16 -16.95 2.82
CA ILE A 198 -5.44 -17.43 4.17
C ILE A 198 -6.59 -18.43 4.08
N ILE A 199 -6.29 -19.71 4.26
CA ILE A 199 -7.32 -20.76 4.41
C ILE A 199 -7.77 -20.72 5.86
N VAL A 200 -8.91 -20.09 6.11
CA VAL A 200 -9.50 -20.00 7.45
C VAL A 200 -10.42 -21.21 7.68
N GLN A 201 -10.17 -21.96 8.74
CA GLN A 201 -11.07 -23.05 9.17
C GLN A 201 -12.43 -22.45 9.56
N ARG A 202 -13.54 -23.15 9.23
CA ARG A 202 -14.91 -22.67 9.51
C ARG A 202 -15.14 -22.23 10.95
N LYS A 203 -14.51 -22.90 11.93
CA LYS A 203 -14.59 -22.51 13.35
C LYS A 203 -13.88 -21.18 13.65
N ALA A 204 -12.79 -20.89 12.98
CA ALA A 204 -12.04 -19.66 13.15
C ALA A 204 -12.67 -18.44 12.44
N THR A 205 -13.58 -18.66 11.49
CA THR A 205 -14.27 -17.60 10.74
C THR A 205 -15.09 -16.68 11.66
N ILE A 206 -15.74 -17.22 12.69
CA ILE A 206 -16.54 -16.44 13.66
C ILE A 206 -15.63 -15.53 14.48
N PHE A 207 -14.50 -16.05 14.97
CA PHE A 207 -13.52 -15.25 15.73
C PHE A 207 -12.88 -14.17 14.87
N LEU A 208 -12.60 -14.47 13.59
CA LEU A 208 -12.08 -13.51 12.63
C LEU A 208 -13.09 -12.39 12.37
N LEU A 209 -14.37 -12.72 12.18
CA LEU A 209 -15.42 -11.73 11.98
C LEU A 209 -15.58 -10.82 13.21
N PHE A 210 -15.58 -11.41 14.41
CA PHE A 210 -15.62 -10.66 15.67
C PHE A 210 -14.39 -9.73 15.78
N GLY A 211 -13.19 -10.24 15.45
CA GLY A 211 -11.95 -9.44 15.45
C GLY A 211 -12.01 -8.26 14.49
N ILE A 212 -12.58 -8.44 13.28
CA ILE A 212 -12.77 -7.35 12.31
C ILE A 212 -13.74 -6.30 12.85
N VAL A 213 -14.88 -6.71 13.42
CA VAL A 213 -15.86 -5.77 13.99
C VAL A 213 -15.25 -4.99 15.16
N LEU A 214 -14.52 -5.68 16.04
CA LEU A 214 -13.81 -5.04 17.16
C LEU A 214 -12.76 -4.05 16.66
N PHE A 215 -11.96 -4.43 15.66
CA PHE A 215 -10.93 -3.56 15.06
C PHE A 215 -11.56 -2.31 14.44
N LEU A 216 -12.65 -2.45 13.67
CA LEU A 216 -13.37 -1.32 13.10
C LEU A 216 -14.00 -0.42 14.19
N GLY A 217 -14.56 -1.01 15.24
CA GLY A 217 -15.09 -0.26 16.37
C GLY A 217 -14.01 0.56 17.09
N LEU A 218 -12.85 -0.05 17.36
CA LEU A 218 -11.70 0.64 17.95
C LEU A 218 -11.15 1.74 17.05
N LEU A 219 -11.11 1.50 15.72
CA LEU A 219 -10.65 2.48 14.74
C LEU A 219 -11.57 3.69 14.68
N LEU A 220 -12.89 3.54 14.90
CA LEU A 220 -13.83 4.65 14.95
C LEU A 220 -13.69 5.48 16.23
N ILE A 221 -13.36 4.84 17.38
CA ILE A 221 -13.27 5.50 18.68
C ILE A 221 -11.87 6.11 18.86
N TYR A 222 -10.80 5.37 18.53
CA TYR A 222 -9.40 5.73 18.75
C TYR A 222 -8.56 5.58 17.47
N PRO A 223 -8.84 6.34 16.39
CA PRO A 223 -8.22 6.12 15.09
C PRO A 223 -6.69 6.16 15.12
N PHE A 224 -6.10 7.19 15.72
CA PHE A 224 -4.65 7.35 15.74
C PHE A 224 -3.95 6.27 16.55
N ASN A 225 -4.52 5.88 17.70
CA ASN A 225 -3.94 4.83 18.54
C ASN A 225 -3.94 3.47 17.83
N VAL A 226 -5.05 3.13 17.19
CA VAL A 226 -5.18 1.85 16.45
C VAL A 226 -4.22 1.79 15.27
N ILE A 227 -4.08 2.89 14.52
CA ILE A 227 -3.17 2.94 13.38
C ILE A 227 -1.72 2.90 13.84
N ALA A 228 -1.35 3.64 14.90
CA ALA A 228 -0.01 3.60 15.47
C ALA A 228 0.38 2.17 15.91
N ILE A 229 -0.50 1.51 16.66
CA ILE A 229 -0.28 0.13 17.12
C ILE A 229 -0.17 -0.82 15.91
N SER A 230 -1.05 -0.68 14.92
CA SER A 230 -1.02 -1.51 13.71
C SER A 230 0.27 -1.34 12.91
N ALA A 231 0.79 -0.11 12.80
CA ALA A 231 2.05 0.20 12.14
C ALA A 231 3.24 -0.46 12.88
N VAL A 232 3.27 -0.39 14.22
CA VAL A 232 4.31 -1.04 15.03
C VAL A 232 4.23 -2.56 14.90
N ILE A 233 3.03 -3.16 14.97
CA ILE A 233 2.84 -4.61 14.77
C ILE A 233 3.33 -5.00 13.38
N TYR A 234 3.00 -4.24 12.33
CA TYR A 234 3.46 -4.50 10.98
C TYR A 234 4.99 -4.50 10.88
N LEU A 235 5.67 -3.51 11.49
CA LEU A 235 7.14 -3.46 11.53
C LEU A 235 7.74 -4.68 12.25
N LEU A 236 7.12 -5.13 13.34
CA LEU A 236 7.56 -6.32 14.08
C LEU A 236 7.31 -7.63 13.30
N MET A 237 6.31 -7.66 12.42
CA MET A 237 6.05 -8.81 11.56
C MET A 237 7.05 -8.94 10.40
N LEU A 238 7.73 -7.88 9.98
CA LEU A 238 8.70 -7.95 8.88
C LEU A 238 9.84 -8.95 9.14
N PRO A 239 10.59 -8.90 10.27
CA PRO A 239 11.64 -9.87 10.52
C PRO A 239 11.11 -11.32 10.61
N ILE A 240 9.91 -11.53 11.19
CA ILE A 240 9.27 -12.85 11.24
C ILE A 240 8.99 -13.37 9.82
N SER A 241 8.47 -12.53 8.94
CA SER A 241 8.25 -12.86 7.53
C SER A 241 9.53 -13.27 6.82
N PHE A 242 10.65 -12.60 7.10
CA PHE A 242 11.96 -12.91 6.53
C PHE A 242 12.46 -14.30 6.93
N PHE A 243 12.41 -14.64 8.21
CA PHE A 243 12.83 -15.96 8.68
C PHE A 243 11.95 -17.07 8.12
N HIS A 244 10.63 -16.84 8.03
CA HIS A 244 9.71 -17.80 7.45
C HIS A 244 9.96 -18.01 5.95
N PHE A 245 10.19 -16.93 5.20
CA PHE A 245 10.54 -17.01 3.78
C PHE A 245 11.83 -17.80 3.54
N GLN A 246 12.88 -17.55 4.33
CA GLN A 246 14.14 -18.30 4.22
C GLN A 246 13.95 -19.81 4.47
N LYS A 247 13.12 -20.16 5.46
CA LYS A 247 12.80 -21.55 5.76
C LYS A 247 12.09 -22.24 4.59
N LEU A 248 11.07 -21.58 4.01
CA LEU A 248 10.35 -22.12 2.86
C LEU A 248 11.22 -22.20 1.60
N LYS A 249 12.11 -21.24 1.37
CA LYS A 249 13.05 -21.26 0.25
C LYS A 249 13.97 -22.48 0.33
N LYS A 250 14.53 -22.79 1.51
CA LYS A 250 15.37 -23.97 1.71
C LYS A 250 14.61 -25.28 1.48
N GLN A 251 13.34 -25.36 1.94
CA GLN A 251 12.51 -26.55 1.75
C GLN A 251 12.16 -26.80 0.27
N ASN A 252 11.88 -25.76 -0.51
CA ASN A 252 11.56 -25.91 -1.93
C ASN A 252 12.83 -26.23 -2.75
N GLN A 253 13.98 -25.62 -2.46
CA GLN A 253 15.24 -25.97 -3.11
C GLN A 253 15.61 -27.43 -2.88
N TYR A 254 15.37 -27.97 -1.69
CA TYR A 254 15.61 -29.38 -1.37
C TYR A 254 14.66 -30.32 -2.12
N LYS A 255 13.40 -29.93 -2.34
CA LYS A 255 12.44 -30.71 -3.16
C LYS A 255 12.84 -30.73 -4.64
N ASP A 256 13.19 -29.56 -5.19
CA ASP A 256 13.62 -29.44 -6.57
C ASP A 256 14.88 -30.30 -6.83
N SER A 257 15.85 -30.37 -5.89
CA SER A 257 17.04 -31.22 -6.03
C SER A 257 16.73 -32.72 -5.97
N ILE A 258 15.73 -33.13 -5.18
CA ILE A 258 15.32 -34.57 -5.16
C ILE A 258 14.61 -34.94 -6.45
N GLU A 259 13.73 -34.08 -6.98
CA GLU A 259 13.03 -34.34 -8.24
C GLU A 259 14.00 -34.42 -9.43
N ASP A 260 15.10 -33.64 -9.43
CA ASP A 260 16.16 -33.70 -10.44
C ASP A 260 16.99 -34.98 -10.31
N ASP A 261 17.35 -35.41 -9.10
CA ASP A 261 18.08 -36.66 -8.85
C ASP A 261 17.24 -37.90 -9.23
N ASP A 262 15.92 -37.91 -8.93
CA ASP A 262 15.02 -39.00 -9.31
C ASP A 262 14.82 -39.08 -10.85
N LEU A 263 14.98 -37.98 -11.59
CA LEU A 263 14.93 -37.97 -13.06
C LEU A 263 16.23 -38.46 -13.71
N GLU A 264 17.40 -38.24 -13.08
CA GLU A 264 18.68 -38.76 -13.56
C GLU A 264 18.80 -40.28 -13.33
N ASP A 265 18.20 -40.83 -12.28
CA ASP A 265 18.20 -42.28 -12.00
C ASP A 265 17.26 -43.10 -12.91
N VAL A 266 16.41 -42.44 -13.72
CA VAL A 266 15.43 -43.09 -14.64
C VAL A 266 15.91 -43.07 -16.11
N LEU A 267 17.00 -42.36 -16.43
CA LEU A 267 17.63 -42.29 -17.76
C LEU A 267 18.87 -43.19 -17.81
#